data_6c8f527e4ebc26b367c5f807efcc09bc
#
_entry.id   6c8f527e4ebc26b367c5f807efcc09bc
#
_cell.length_a   1.000
_cell.length_b   1.000
_cell.length_c   1.000
_cell.angle_alpha   90.00
_cell.angle_beta   90.00
_cell.angle_gamma   90.00
#
_symmetry.space_group_name_H-M   'P 1'
#
loop_
_entity.id
_entity.type
_entity.pdbx_description
1 polymer ?
#
loop_
_entity_poly.entity_id
_entity_poly.type
_entity_poly.pdbx_seq_one_letter_code
_entity_poly.pdbx_strand_id
1 'polypeptide(L)'
;MDTSNINKRTARIAGLLYLLMAVFGVIAEIFFRQKLFVAADIAATANNIVSNTFLYRIGITSDIIMALIYLLTALALFKLLSPVDKNMAGAMVVFTTAGSVLLMFNVLNEIAPLYILSGNDYLSTFDPGQLQSLAMLFYNLYQHGYMIGQIFFALWVLPLGVLIYKSGFIPKVFGILFVIETIFGLLAVIVHFLMPNATIETIMMLPMMIAEFSFIFYLLIRGINESKLTKSSNV
;
A
#
# COMPACT_ATOMS: atom_id res chain seq x y z
N MET A 1 -22.79 23.49 3.74
CA MET A 1 -21.70 22.53 3.48
C MET A 1 -20.50 23.34 3.02
N ASP A 2 -19.37 23.30 3.75
CA ASP A 2 -18.17 24.04 3.34
C ASP A 2 -17.50 23.32 2.17
N THR A 3 -17.66 23.84 0.98
CA THR A 3 -17.11 23.29 -0.29
C THR A 3 -15.75 23.92 -0.65
N SER A 4 -15.20 24.80 0.19
CA SER A 4 -13.94 25.52 -0.08
C SER A 4 -12.74 24.59 -0.37
N ASN A 5 -12.79 23.37 0.17
CA ASN A 5 -11.75 22.36 -0.01
C ASN A 5 -11.91 21.50 -1.28
N ILE A 6 -13.06 21.54 -1.93
CA ILE A 6 -13.32 20.77 -3.16
C ILE A 6 -12.85 21.59 -4.37
N ASN A 7 -11.58 21.47 -4.68
CA ASN A 7 -10.98 22.16 -5.83
C ASN A 7 -9.93 21.29 -6.52
N LYS A 8 -9.57 21.68 -7.76
CA LYS A 8 -8.57 20.95 -8.56
C LYS A 8 -7.21 20.86 -7.89
N ARG A 9 -6.82 21.85 -7.10
CA ARG A 9 -5.54 21.86 -6.39
C ARG A 9 -5.50 20.76 -5.33
N THR A 10 -6.54 20.64 -4.51
CA THR A 10 -6.66 19.57 -3.51
C THR A 10 -6.67 18.19 -4.17
N ALA A 11 -7.40 18.02 -5.28
CA ALA A 11 -7.40 16.77 -6.04
C ALA A 11 -6.02 16.40 -6.60
N ARG A 12 -5.27 17.36 -7.15
CA ARG A 12 -3.92 17.13 -7.67
C ARG A 12 -2.91 16.81 -6.56
N ILE A 13 -3.04 17.45 -5.39
CA ILE A 13 -2.21 17.12 -4.21
C ILE A 13 -2.47 15.67 -3.78
N ALA A 14 -3.74 15.26 -3.70
CA ALA A 14 -4.09 13.88 -3.38
C ALA A 14 -3.53 12.91 -4.43
N GLY A 15 -3.65 13.24 -5.72
CA GLY A 15 -3.08 12.45 -6.81
C GLY A 15 -1.55 12.35 -6.76
N LEU A 16 -0.85 13.44 -6.40
CA LEU A 16 0.60 13.44 -6.24
C LEU A 16 1.04 12.57 -5.06
N LEU A 17 0.39 12.68 -3.91
CA LEU A 17 0.67 11.84 -2.76
C LEU A 17 0.42 10.36 -3.08
N TYR A 18 -0.68 10.05 -3.77
CA TYR A 18 -1.00 8.70 -4.20
C TYR A 18 0.05 8.15 -5.19
N LEU A 19 0.51 8.97 -6.14
CA LEU A 19 1.60 8.59 -7.05
C LEU A 19 2.90 8.30 -6.29
N LEU A 20 3.27 9.16 -5.34
CA LEU A 20 4.47 8.96 -4.52
C LEU A 20 4.36 7.67 -3.70
N MET A 21 3.20 7.39 -3.10
CA MET A 21 2.93 6.12 -2.41
C MET A 21 3.20 4.92 -3.35
N ALA A 22 2.62 4.94 -4.55
CA ALA A 22 2.81 3.87 -5.53
C ALA A 22 4.28 3.74 -5.97
N VAL A 23 4.98 4.85 -6.18
CA VAL A 23 6.41 4.85 -6.58
C VAL A 23 7.28 4.20 -5.49
N PHE A 24 7.10 4.56 -4.21
CA PHE A 24 7.87 3.94 -3.13
C PHE A 24 7.55 2.46 -2.95
N GLY A 25 6.28 2.05 -3.13
CA GLY A 25 5.91 0.64 -3.15
C GLY A 25 6.58 -0.14 -4.30
N VAL A 26 6.62 0.43 -5.50
CA VAL A 26 7.30 -0.16 -6.66
C VAL A 26 8.81 -0.25 -6.44
N ILE A 27 9.43 0.78 -5.84
CA ILE A 27 10.85 0.75 -5.51
C ILE A 27 11.15 -0.39 -4.54
N ALA A 28 10.38 -0.52 -3.46
CA ALA A 28 10.54 -1.59 -2.49
C ALA A 28 10.34 -2.98 -3.12
N GLU A 29 9.37 -3.16 -4.00
CA GLU A 29 9.09 -4.44 -4.64
C GLU A 29 10.12 -4.81 -5.70
N ILE A 30 10.29 -3.98 -6.73
CA ILE A 30 11.06 -4.33 -7.93
C ILE A 30 12.56 -4.21 -7.69
N PHE A 31 13.00 -3.11 -7.06
CA PHE A 31 14.44 -2.85 -6.91
C PHE A 31 15.06 -3.50 -5.69
N PHE A 32 14.24 -3.87 -4.70
CA PHE A 32 14.71 -4.51 -3.48
C PHE A 32 14.29 -5.99 -3.43
N ARG A 33 12.99 -6.30 -3.22
CA ARG A 33 12.54 -7.68 -2.97
C ARG A 33 12.87 -8.63 -4.12
N GLN A 34 12.46 -8.30 -5.34
CA GLN A 34 12.71 -9.17 -6.50
C GLN A 34 14.18 -9.36 -6.85
N LYS A 35 15.06 -8.45 -6.42
CA LYS A 35 16.50 -8.58 -6.67
C LYS A 35 17.24 -9.37 -5.61
N LEU A 36 16.82 -9.29 -4.36
CA LEU A 36 17.59 -9.84 -3.25
C LEU A 36 17.09 -11.22 -2.81
N PHE A 37 15.78 -11.48 -2.94
CA PHE A 37 15.21 -12.75 -2.50
C PHE A 37 15.14 -13.75 -3.65
N VAL A 38 15.79 -14.90 -3.44
CA VAL A 38 15.81 -16.01 -4.39
C VAL A 38 14.88 -17.11 -3.85
N ALA A 39 13.82 -17.41 -4.61
CA ALA A 39 12.88 -18.45 -4.22
C ALA A 39 13.58 -19.79 -3.99
N ALA A 40 13.31 -20.43 -2.85
CA ALA A 40 13.83 -21.71 -2.44
C ALA A 40 15.38 -21.79 -2.24
N ASP A 41 16.12 -20.65 -2.28
CA ASP A 41 17.56 -20.62 -2.01
C ASP A 41 17.87 -19.64 -0.87
N ILE A 42 17.92 -20.21 0.35
CA ILE A 42 18.19 -19.46 1.59
C ILE A 42 19.61 -18.87 1.59
N ALA A 43 20.58 -19.64 1.11
CA ALA A 43 21.99 -19.22 1.12
C ALA A 43 22.23 -18.08 0.11
N ALA A 44 21.68 -18.19 -1.09
CA ALA A 44 21.76 -17.13 -2.10
C ALA A 44 21.07 -15.85 -1.59
N THR A 45 19.88 -15.95 -0.97
CA THR A 45 19.17 -14.81 -0.37
C THR A 45 20.01 -14.14 0.72
N ALA A 46 20.57 -14.92 1.66
CA ALA A 46 21.42 -14.37 2.72
C ALA A 46 22.67 -13.67 2.16
N ASN A 47 23.34 -14.27 1.18
CA ASN A 47 24.51 -13.69 0.51
C ASN A 47 24.12 -12.37 -0.21
N ASN A 48 22.98 -12.34 -0.88
CA ASN A 48 22.49 -11.12 -1.55
C ASN A 48 22.23 -9.99 -0.55
N ILE A 49 21.62 -10.28 0.60
CA ILE A 49 21.36 -9.30 1.68
C ILE A 49 22.68 -8.71 2.19
N VAL A 50 23.64 -9.56 2.51
CA VAL A 50 24.95 -9.14 3.05
C VAL A 50 25.73 -8.32 2.02
N SER A 51 25.77 -8.79 0.77
CA SER A 51 26.52 -8.12 -0.31
C SER A 51 25.87 -6.82 -0.78
N ASN A 52 24.58 -6.64 -0.57
CA ASN A 52 23.81 -5.49 -1.02
C ASN A 52 23.09 -4.75 0.13
N THR A 53 23.75 -4.65 1.29
CA THR A 53 23.18 -4.04 2.52
C THR A 53 22.60 -2.64 2.28
N PHE A 54 23.23 -1.82 1.45
CA PHE A 54 22.72 -0.49 1.14
C PHE A 54 21.39 -0.55 0.38
N LEU A 55 21.29 -1.43 -0.63
CA LEU A 55 20.04 -1.64 -1.38
C LEU A 55 18.92 -2.18 -0.44
N TYR A 56 19.28 -3.07 0.48
CA TYR A 56 18.36 -3.58 1.49
C TYR A 56 17.78 -2.45 2.36
N ARG A 57 18.65 -1.54 2.82
CA ARG A 57 18.24 -0.36 3.60
C ARG A 57 17.36 0.61 2.81
N ILE A 58 17.60 0.75 1.49
CA ILE A 58 16.71 1.54 0.62
C ILE A 58 15.31 0.90 0.57
N GLY A 59 15.19 -0.43 0.49
CA GLY A 59 13.92 -1.13 0.53
C GLY A 59 13.13 -0.82 1.81
N ILE A 60 13.74 -1.04 2.97
CA ILE A 60 13.16 -0.72 4.28
C ILE A 60 12.70 0.74 4.36
N THR A 61 13.57 1.66 3.94
CA THR A 61 13.27 3.10 3.96
C THR A 61 12.09 3.42 3.04
N SER A 62 12.02 2.78 1.88
CA SER A 62 10.90 2.95 0.94
C SER A 62 9.57 2.48 1.52
N ASP A 63 9.54 1.35 2.22
CA ASP A 63 8.33 0.85 2.87
C ASP A 63 7.86 1.78 4.02
N ILE A 64 8.80 2.33 4.81
CA ILE A 64 8.47 3.31 5.85
C ILE A 64 7.88 4.59 5.22
N ILE A 65 8.51 5.12 4.17
CA ILE A 65 8.03 6.32 3.47
C ILE A 65 6.68 6.05 2.81
N MET A 66 6.50 4.88 2.18
CA MET A 66 5.23 4.46 1.59
C MET A 66 4.12 4.46 2.63
N ALA A 67 4.33 3.86 3.81
CA ALA A 67 3.33 3.80 4.87
C ALA A 67 2.95 5.20 5.41
N LEU A 68 3.91 6.12 5.50
CA LEU A 68 3.63 7.52 5.88
C LEU A 68 2.83 8.24 4.80
N ILE A 69 3.23 8.11 3.54
CA ILE A 69 2.54 8.77 2.42
C ILE A 69 1.14 8.17 2.23
N TYR A 70 0.93 6.89 2.53
CA TYR A 70 -0.38 6.25 2.52
C TYR A 70 -1.36 7.00 3.44
N LEU A 71 -0.96 7.30 4.67
CA LEU A 71 -1.77 8.10 5.61
C LEU A 71 -2.02 9.52 5.08
N LEU A 72 -0.98 10.18 4.55
CA LEU A 72 -1.11 11.53 3.99
C LEU A 72 -2.05 11.56 2.78
N THR A 73 -2.04 10.51 1.95
CA THR A 73 -2.96 10.35 0.82
C THR A 73 -4.41 10.28 1.30
N ALA A 74 -4.69 9.46 2.32
CA ALA A 74 -6.03 9.37 2.89
C ALA A 74 -6.50 10.69 3.51
N LEU A 75 -5.62 11.44 4.17
CA LEU A 75 -5.94 12.77 4.73
C LEU A 75 -6.23 13.80 3.61
N ALA A 76 -5.49 13.76 2.50
CA ALA A 76 -5.76 14.62 1.35
C ALA A 76 -7.09 14.28 0.67
N LEU A 77 -7.40 12.99 0.52
CA LEU A 77 -8.68 12.51 0.00
C LEU A 77 -9.83 12.78 0.99
N PHE A 78 -9.61 12.67 2.29
CA PHE A 78 -10.58 13.10 3.30
C PHE A 78 -10.94 14.58 3.13
N LYS A 79 -9.95 15.45 2.97
CA LYS A 79 -10.18 16.87 2.73
C LYS A 79 -11.01 17.12 1.47
N LEU A 80 -10.82 16.31 0.43
CA LEU A 80 -11.53 16.41 -0.84
C LEU A 80 -12.97 15.85 -0.75
N LEU A 81 -13.18 14.75 -0.05
CA LEU A 81 -14.40 13.93 -0.11
C LEU A 81 -15.29 14.01 1.14
N SER A 82 -14.79 14.52 2.27
CA SER A 82 -15.60 14.66 3.50
C SER A 82 -16.86 15.52 3.33
N PRO A 83 -16.94 16.52 2.40
CA PRO A 83 -18.20 17.19 2.13
C PRO A 83 -19.26 16.31 1.45
N VAL A 84 -18.87 15.18 0.84
CA VAL A 84 -19.83 14.22 0.25
C VAL A 84 -20.48 13.36 1.34
N ASP A 85 -19.65 12.78 2.21
CA ASP A 85 -20.08 11.97 3.36
C ASP A 85 -18.92 11.91 4.37
N LYS A 86 -19.04 12.65 5.47
CA LYS A 86 -17.98 12.79 6.48
C LYS A 86 -17.70 11.47 7.21
N ASN A 87 -18.72 10.65 7.45
CA ASN A 87 -18.56 9.38 8.16
C ASN A 87 -17.80 8.37 7.29
N MET A 88 -18.16 8.25 6.01
CA MET A 88 -17.44 7.40 5.07
C MET A 88 -16.00 7.88 4.85
N ALA A 89 -15.77 9.19 4.74
CA ALA A 89 -14.43 9.75 4.65
C ALA A 89 -13.61 9.48 5.93
N GLY A 90 -14.25 9.54 7.09
CA GLY A 90 -13.64 9.15 8.36
C GLY A 90 -13.27 7.66 8.41
N ALA A 91 -14.16 6.78 7.97
CA ALA A 91 -13.87 5.34 7.89
C ALA A 91 -12.66 5.03 6.99
N MET A 92 -12.55 5.72 5.85
CA MET A 92 -11.37 5.63 4.98
C MET A 92 -10.08 5.94 5.74
N VAL A 93 -10.04 7.03 6.51
CA VAL A 93 -8.85 7.42 7.30
C VAL A 93 -8.57 6.41 8.41
N VAL A 94 -9.60 5.88 9.09
CA VAL A 94 -9.44 4.87 10.15
C VAL A 94 -8.79 3.59 9.58
N PHE A 95 -9.29 3.06 8.47
CA PHE A 95 -8.70 1.88 7.83
C PHE A 95 -7.26 2.14 7.37
N THR A 96 -7.01 3.30 6.77
CA THR A 96 -5.64 3.68 6.36
C THR A 96 -4.70 3.78 7.56
N THR A 97 -5.15 4.38 8.66
CA THR A 97 -4.32 4.50 9.88
C THR A 97 -3.98 3.12 10.43
N ALA A 98 -4.98 2.23 10.54
CA ALA A 98 -4.76 0.86 11.00
C ALA A 98 -3.77 0.12 10.10
N GLY A 99 -3.93 0.22 8.77
CA GLY A 99 -3.01 -0.36 7.80
C GLY A 99 -1.59 0.19 7.90
N SER A 100 -1.43 1.53 7.97
CA SER A 100 -0.11 2.17 8.11
C SER A 100 0.61 1.74 9.38
N VAL A 101 -0.08 1.69 10.51
CA VAL A 101 0.50 1.24 11.79
C VAL A 101 0.95 -0.21 11.69
N LEU A 102 0.10 -1.08 11.14
CA LEU A 102 0.43 -2.50 10.97
C LEU A 102 1.64 -2.70 10.05
N LEU A 103 1.71 -1.97 8.93
CA LEU A 103 2.85 -2.02 8.02
C LEU A 103 4.13 -1.55 8.70
N MET A 104 4.09 -0.46 9.47
CA MET A 104 5.27 0.02 10.21
C MET A 104 5.75 -0.99 11.25
N PHE A 105 4.85 -1.66 11.95
CA PHE A 105 5.24 -2.77 12.84
C PHE A 105 5.83 -3.94 12.06
N ASN A 106 5.28 -4.26 10.90
CA ASN A 106 5.77 -5.35 10.06
C ASN A 106 7.18 -5.10 9.50
N VAL A 107 7.58 -3.85 9.33
CA VAL A 107 8.98 -3.48 8.95
C VAL A 107 10.01 -4.02 9.93
N LEU A 108 9.64 -4.27 11.21
CA LEU A 108 10.55 -4.92 12.17
C LEU A 108 10.95 -6.33 11.70
N ASN A 109 10.03 -7.07 11.08
CA ASN A 109 10.32 -8.38 10.49
C ASN A 109 11.24 -8.26 9.26
N GLU A 110 11.13 -7.16 8.50
CA GLU A 110 12.01 -6.87 7.37
C GLU A 110 13.41 -6.42 7.83
N ILE A 111 13.52 -5.72 8.95
CA ILE A 111 14.80 -5.29 9.53
C ILE A 111 15.58 -6.48 10.13
N ALA A 112 14.90 -7.46 10.69
CA ALA A 112 15.52 -8.56 11.43
C ALA A 112 16.58 -9.34 10.61
N PRO A 113 16.37 -9.73 9.33
CA PRO A 113 17.38 -10.38 8.50
C PRO A 113 18.69 -9.60 8.41
N LEU A 114 18.61 -8.26 8.32
CA LEU A 114 19.79 -7.41 8.25
C LEU A 114 20.66 -7.52 9.52
N TYR A 115 20.03 -7.51 10.68
CA TYR A 115 20.73 -7.65 11.96
C TYR A 115 21.23 -9.08 12.22
N ILE A 116 20.45 -10.09 11.85
CA ILE A 116 20.80 -11.50 12.04
C ILE A 116 22.03 -11.87 11.20
N LEU A 117 22.14 -11.34 9.98
CA LEU A 117 23.22 -11.65 9.05
C LEU A 117 24.43 -10.70 9.18
N SER A 118 24.37 -9.70 10.07
CA SER A 118 25.44 -8.69 10.21
C SER A 118 26.67 -9.13 11.00
N GLY A 119 26.70 -10.35 11.53
CA GLY A 119 27.85 -10.87 12.29
C GLY A 119 28.04 -10.26 13.68
N ASN A 120 26.96 -9.82 14.32
CA ASN A 120 27.00 -9.27 15.67
C ASN A 120 27.45 -10.32 16.71
N ASP A 121 28.31 -9.93 17.65
CA ASP A 121 28.91 -10.84 18.66
C ASP A 121 27.87 -11.63 19.47
N TYR A 122 26.72 -11.05 19.79
CA TYR A 122 25.65 -11.72 20.53
C TYR A 122 24.98 -12.88 19.75
N LEU A 123 25.24 -13.01 18.46
CA LEU A 123 24.77 -14.08 17.60
C LEU A 123 25.86 -15.13 17.33
N SER A 124 27.05 -14.97 17.88
CA SER A 124 28.19 -15.86 17.66
C SER A 124 27.99 -17.32 18.13
N THR A 125 26.97 -17.59 18.92
CA THR A 125 26.56 -18.94 19.35
C THR A 125 25.83 -19.74 18.28
N PHE A 126 25.32 -19.07 17.22
CA PHE A 126 24.65 -19.71 16.11
C PHE A 126 25.63 -19.97 14.97
N ASP A 127 25.49 -21.12 14.33
CA ASP A 127 26.24 -21.38 13.10
C ASP A 127 25.65 -20.58 11.91
N PRO A 128 26.43 -20.40 10.82
CA PRO A 128 25.96 -19.61 9.66
C PRO A 128 24.65 -20.13 9.05
N GLY A 129 24.42 -21.43 9.00
CA GLY A 129 23.20 -22.02 8.46
C GLY A 129 21.98 -21.74 9.34
N GLN A 130 22.17 -21.72 10.67
CA GLN A 130 21.11 -21.34 11.61
C GLN A 130 20.74 -19.86 11.45
N LEU A 131 21.72 -18.98 11.29
CA LEU A 131 21.48 -17.55 11.06
C LEU A 131 20.74 -17.31 9.74
N GLN A 132 21.13 -18.00 8.67
CA GLN A 132 20.42 -17.92 7.37
C GLN A 132 18.97 -18.38 7.51
N SER A 133 18.73 -19.51 8.19
CA SER A 133 17.38 -20.04 8.43
C SER A 133 16.51 -19.08 9.26
N LEU A 134 17.10 -18.47 10.30
CA LEU A 134 16.41 -17.49 11.13
C LEU A 134 16.07 -16.22 10.34
N ALA A 135 16.98 -15.73 9.50
CA ALA A 135 16.73 -14.58 8.63
C ALA A 135 15.57 -14.85 7.67
N MET A 136 15.50 -16.05 7.08
CA MET A 136 14.39 -16.45 6.22
C MET A 136 13.07 -16.58 6.98
N LEU A 137 13.07 -17.03 8.22
CA LEU A 137 11.86 -17.05 9.05
C LEU A 137 11.28 -15.65 9.20
N PHE A 138 12.10 -14.65 9.54
CA PHE A 138 11.64 -13.27 9.66
C PHE A 138 11.17 -12.69 8.33
N TYR A 139 11.85 -13.02 7.22
CA TYR A 139 11.37 -12.61 5.91
C TYR A 139 9.99 -13.22 5.58
N ASN A 140 9.77 -14.48 5.87
CA ASN A 140 8.46 -15.12 5.67
C ASN A 140 7.37 -14.47 6.56
N LEU A 141 7.71 -14.15 7.82
CA LEU A 141 6.81 -13.40 8.71
C LEU A 141 6.48 -12.01 8.15
N TYR A 142 7.47 -11.33 7.55
CA TYR A 142 7.24 -10.07 6.87
C TYR A 142 6.24 -10.24 5.71
N GLN A 143 6.39 -11.25 4.87
CA GLN A 143 5.48 -11.52 3.75
C GLN A 143 4.04 -11.78 4.22
N HIS A 144 3.88 -12.62 5.24
CA HIS A 144 2.55 -12.88 5.81
C HIS A 144 1.97 -11.64 6.51
N GLY A 145 2.79 -10.87 7.22
CA GLY A 145 2.38 -9.61 7.84
C GLY A 145 1.94 -8.57 6.80
N TYR A 146 2.62 -8.51 5.66
CA TYR A 146 2.21 -7.67 4.54
C TYR A 146 0.83 -8.08 3.99
N MET A 147 0.59 -9.39 3.81
CA MET A 147 -0.72 -9.90 3.38
C MET A 147 -1.83 -9.62 4.39
N ILE A 148 -1.55 -9.65 5.70
CA ILE A 148 -2.52 -9.20 6.71
C ILE A 148 -2.81 -7.70 6.53
N GLY A 149 -1.79 -6.90 6.23
CA GLY A 149 -1.93 -5.48 5.91
C GLY A 149 -2.82 -5.21 4.69
N GLN A 150 -2.81 -6.10 3.70
CA GLN A 150 -3.66 -6.02 2.50
C GLN A 150 -5.16 -5.97 2.83
N ILE A 151 -5.60 -6.51 3.97
CA ILE A 151 -6.99 -6.35 4.44
C ILE A 151 -7.34 -4.86 4.55
N PHE A 152 -6.45 -4.07 5.14
CA PHE A 152 -6.67 -2.63 5.33
C PHE A 152 -6.49 -1.85 4.04
N PHE A 153 -5.60 -2.31 3.14
CA PHE A 153 -5.49 -1.77 1.78
C PHE A 153 -6.75 -2.02 0.96
N ALA A 154 -7.40 -3.16 1.12
CA ALA A 154 -8.68 -3.43 0.46
C ALA A 154 -9.84 -2.65 1.11
N LEU A 155 -9.83 -2.52 2.45
CA LEU A 155 -10.93 -1.88 3.17
C LEU A 155 -10.95 -0.36 3.06
N TRP A 156 -9.81 0.33 2.90
CA TRP A 156 -9.82 1.80 2.78
C TRP A 156 -10.35 2.30 1.44
N VAL A 157 -10.18 1.50 0.37
CA VAL A 157 -10.69 1.86 -0.96
C VAL A 157 -12.18 1.64 -1.10
N LEU A 158 -12.82 0.86 -0.23
CA LEU A 158 -14.28 0.69 -0.24
C LEU A 158 -15.02 2.00 0.06
N PRO A 159 -14.79 2.70 1.19
CA PRO A 159 -15.39 4.00 1.41
C PRO A 159 -14.94 5.04 0.37
N LEU A 160 -13.70 4.97 -0.13
CA LEU A 160 -13.24 5.82 -1.22
C LEU A 160 -14.10 5.62 -2.48
N GLY A 161 -14.34 4.37 -2.87
CA GLY A 161 -15.18 4.03 -4.03
C GLY A 161 -16.61 4.54 -3.88
N VAL A 162 -17.23 4.35 -2.70
CA VAL A 162 -18.57 4.87 -2.40
C VAL A 162 -18.63 6.39 -2.46
N LEU A 163 -17.64 7.08 -1.89
CA LEU A 163 -17.54 8.53 -1.89
C LEU A 163 -17.40 9.07 -3.33
N ILE A 164 -16.54 8.47 -4.13
CA ILE A 164 -16.36 8.83 -5.54
C ILE A 164 -17.68 8.65 -6.31
N TYR A 165 -18.36 7.51 -6.12
CA TYR A 165 -19.61 7.23 -6.80
C TYR A 165 -20.71 8.25 -6.47
N LYS A 166 -20.78 8.68 -5.20
CA LYS A 166 -21.73 9.68 -4.69
C LYS A 166 -21.33 11.11 -5.05
N SER A 167 -20.05 11.41 -5.24
CA SER A 167 -19.53 12.79 -5.35
C SER A 167 -20.09 13.60 -6.51
N GLY A 168 -20.39 12.96 -7.63
CA GLY A 168 -20.84 13.60 -8.87
C GLY A 168 -19.75 14.37 -9.63
N PHE A 169 -18.67 14.83 -8.99
CA PHE A 169 -17.59 15.62 -9.59
C PHE A 169 -16.36 14.79 -10.02
N ILE A 170 -16.33 13.51 -9.65
CA ILE A 170 -15.39 12.51 -10.15
C ILE A 170 -16.18 11.46 -10.94
N PRO A 171 -15.65 10.90 -12.05
CA PRO A 171 -16.35 9.87 -12.82
C PRO A 171 -16.67 8.64 -11.97
N LYS A 172 -17.92 8.18 -12.00
CA LYS A 172 -18.42 7.05 -11.22
C LYS A 172 -17.69 5.73 -11.48
N VAL A 173 -17.05 5.60 -12.66
CA VAL A 173 -16.28 4.41 -13.03
C VAL A 173 -15.17 4.11 -12.03
N PHE A 174 -14.48 5.11 -11.49
CA PHE A 174 -13.46 4.91 -10.46
C PHE A 174 -14.06 4.37 -9.17
N GLY A 175 -15.26 4.84 -8.80
CA GLY A 175 -15.97 4.29 -7.64
C GLY A 175 -16.28 2.80 -7.79
N ILE A 176 -16.71 2.38 -8.99
CA ILE A 176 -16.99 0.97 -9.30
C ILE A 176 -15.68 0.15 -9.27
N LEU A 177 -14.60 0.67 -9.87
CA LEU A 177 -13.31 -0.01 -9.88
C LEU A 177 -12.78 -0.25 -8.46
N PHE A 178 -12.89 0.71 -7.54
CA PHE A 178 -12.48 0.54 -6.15
C PHE A 178 -13.34 -0.46 -5.36
N VAL A 179 -14.63 -0.56 -5.66
CA VAL A 179 -15.46 -1.64 -5.07
C VAL A 179 -15.03 -3.02 -5.57
N ILE A 180 -14.72 -3.14 -6.87
CA ILE A 180 -14.20 -4.38 -7.45
C ILE A 180 -12.82 -4.71 -6.81
N GLU A 181 -11.93 -3.74 -6.71
CA GLU A 181 -10.62 -3.89 -6.05
C GLU A 181 -10.77 -4.40 -4.62
N THR A 182 -11.69 -3.83 -3.83
CA THR A 182 -11.97 -4.30 -2.46
C THR A 182 -12.28 -5.80 -2.43
N ILE A 183 -13.17 -6.25 -3.31
CA ILE A 183 -13.58 -7.66 -3.36
C ILE A 183 -12.39 -8.55 -3.71
N PHE A 184 -11.64 -8.21 -4.75
CA PHE A 184 -10.49 -8.99 -5.19
C PHE A 184 -9.34 -8.96 -4.18
N GLY A 185 -9.09 -7.80 -3.53
CA GLY A 185 -8.08 -7.67 -2.49
C GLY A 185 -8.37 -8.53 -1.26
N LEU A 186 -9.61 -8.57 -0.79
CA LEU A 186 -10.01 -9.45 0.31
C LEU A 186 -9.95 -10.93 -0.08
N LEU A 187 -10.36 -11.27 -1.31
CA LEU A 187 -10.24 -12.63 -1.83
C LEU A 187 -8.77 -13.08 -1.95
N ALA A 188 -7.86 -12.18 -2.37
CA ALA A 188 -6.43 -12.48 -2.44
C ALA A 188 -5.87 -12.88 -1.08
N VAL A 189 -6.26 -12.20 0.01
CA VAL A 189 -5.87 -12.57 1.38
C VAL A 189 -6.39 -13.96 1.75
N ILE A 190 -7.64 -14.27 1.43
CA ILE A 190 -8.22 -15.59 1.68
C ILE A 190 -7.47 -16.69 0.92
N VAL A 191 -7.16 -16.45 -0.36
CA VAL A 191 -6.39 -17.39 -1.19
C VAL A 191 -5.00 -17.59 -0.61
N HIS A 192 -4.30 -16.53 -0.22
CA HIS A 192 -2.97 -16.59 0.37
C HIS A 192 -2.89 -17.54 1.58
N PHE A 193 -3.87 -17.47 2.49
CA PHE A 193 -3.84 -18.27 3.72
C PHE A 193 -4.48 -19.66 3.61
N LEU A 194 -5.47 -19.83 2.73
CA LEU A 194 -6.20 -21.11 2.63
C LEU A 194 -5.76 -21.97 1.46
N MET A 195 -5.34 -21.35 0.34
CA MET A 195 -4.98 -22.04 -0.90
C MET A 195 -3.83 -21.31 -1.60
N PRO A 196 -2.63 -21.21 -0.98
CA PRO A 196 -1.55 -20.38 -1.50
C PRO A 196 -1.21 -20.74 -2.95
N ASN A 197 -1.39 -19.78 -3.84
CA ASN A 197 -1.11 -19.92 -5.26
C ASN A 197 -0.69 -18.57 -5.84
N ALA A 198 0.61 -18.40 -6.07
CA ALA A 198 1.19 -17.14 -6.52
C ALA A 198 0.57 -16.61 -7.83
N THR A 199 0.18 -17.49 -8.74
CA THR A 199 -0.45 -17.09 -10.01
C THR A 199 -1.84 -16.50 -9.75
N ILE A 200 -2.65 -17.14 -8.90
CA ILE A 200 -3.99 -16.65 -8.56
C ILE A 200 -3.88 -15.33 -7.79
N GLU A 201 -2.98 -15.23 -6.81
CA GLU A 201 -2.73 -14.01 -6.06
C GLU A 201 -2.34 -12.84 -6.98
N THR A 202 -1.44 -13.09 -7.94
CA THR A 202 -1.04 -12.07 -8.93
C THR A 202 -2.21 -11.62 -9.80
N ILE A 203 -3.05 -12.53 -10.27
CA ILE A 203 -4.25 -12.19 -11.07
C ILE A 203 -5.22 -11.36 -10.25
N MET A 204 -5.40 -11.68 -8.96
CA MET A 204 -6.31 -10.95 -8.08
C MET A 204 -5.84 -9.51 -7.77
N MET A 205 -4.55 -9.21 -7.95
CA MET A 205 -4.02 -7.86 -7.80
C MET A 205 -4.21 -6.96 -9.04
N LEU A 206 -4.57 -7.52 -10.20
CA LEU A 206 -4.77 -6.72 -11.43
C LEU A 206 -5.86 -5.64 -11.29
N PRO A 207 -7.04 -5.89 -10.67
CA PRO A 207 -8.05 -4.85 -10.48
C PRO A 207 -7.52 -3.65 -9.68
N MET A 208 -6.71 -3.90 -8.64
CA MET A 208 -6.04 -2.85 -7.86
C MET A 208 -5.16 -1.98 -8.76
N MET A 209 -4.26 -2.57 -9.53
CA MET A 209 -3.37 -1.83 -10.43
C MET A 209 -4.16 -0.95 -11.41
N ILE A 210 -5.22 -1.48 -12.00
CA ILE A 210 -6.06 -0.74 -12.96
C ILE A 210 -6.78 0.41 -12.27
N ALA A 211 -7.42 0.17 -11.12
CA ALA A 211 -8.18 1.17 -10.39
C ALA A 211 -7.27 2.31 -9.90
N GLU A 212 -6.21 1.97 -9.19
CA GLU A 212 -5.33 2.95 -8.55
C GLU A 212 -4.56 3.79 -9.57
N PHE A 213 -3.85 3.18 -10.54
CA PHE A 213 -3.09 3.95 -11.52
C PHE A 213 -3.99 4.82 -12.40
N SER A 214 -5.14 4.30 -12.85
CA SER A 214 -6.07 5.10 -13.63
C SER A 214 -6.64 6.29 -12.85
N PHE A 215 -6.92 6.10 -11.56
CA PHE A 215 -7.40 7.17 -10.68
C PHE A 215 -6.31 8.20 -10.35
N ILE A 216 -5.08 7.77 -10.07
CA ILE A 216 -3.92 8.64 -9.86
C ILE A 216 -3.74 9.57 -11.06
N PHE A 217 -3.68 9.02 -12.27
CA PHE A 217 -3.53 9.83 -13.49
C PHE A 217 -4.73 10.75 -13.73
N TYR A 218 -5.94 10.28 -13.43
CA TYR A 218 -7.12 11.16 -13.52
C TYR A 218 -7.00 12.36 -12.57
N LEU A 219 -6.66 12.15 -11.30
CA LEU A 219 -6.51 13.23 -10.32
C LEU A 219 -5.43 14.23 -10.72
N LEU A 220 -4.29 13.75 -11.23
CA LEU A 220 -3.18 14.61 -11.64
C LEU A 220 -3.51 15.46 -12.87
N ILE A 221 -4.09 14.84 -13.89
CA ILE A 221 -4.32 15.48 -15.20
C ILE A 221 -5.61 16.30 -15.16
N ARG A 222 -6.72 15.70 -14.81
CA ARG A 222 -8.05 16.30 -14.83
C ARG A 222 -8.45 16.96 -13.50
N GLY A 223 -8.02 16.36 -12.38
CA GLY A 223 -8.46 16.76 -11.04
C GLY A 223 -9.92 16.41 -10.80
N ILE A 224 -10.77 17.42 -10.65
CA ILE A 224 -12.22 17.28 -10.48
C ILE A 224 -12.99 18.15 -11.48
N ASN A 225 -14.26 17.83 -11.69
CA ASN A 225 -15.15 18.63 -12.50
C ASN A 225 -15.85 19.69 -11.64
N GLU A 226 -15.25 20.89 -11.54
CA GLU A 226 -15.77 22.00 -10.72
C GLU A 226 -17.13 22.51 -11.17
N SER A 227 -17.50 22.39 -12.46
CA SER A 227 -18.81 22.84 -12.95
C SER A 227 -19.97 22.00 -12.40
N LYS A 228 -19.70 20.80 -11.89
CA LYS A 228 -20.71 19.96 -11.25
C LYS A 228 -20.91 20.29 -9.76
N LEU A 229 -19.96 20.98 -9.13
CA LEU A 229 -20.08 21.42 -7.74
C LEU A 229 -21.15 22.53 -7.58
N THR A 230 -21.16 23.48 -8.50
CA THR A 230 -22.12 24.60 -8.48
C THR A 230 -23.57 24.17 -8.67
N LYS A 231 -23.84 23.02 -9.29
CA LYS A 231 -25.19 22.48 -9.45
C LYS A 231 -25.75 21.80 -8.21
N SER A 232 -24.88 21.29 -7.34
CA SER A 232 -25.29 20.58 -6.11
C SER A 232 -25.57 21.52 -4.93
N SER A 233 -25.12 22.79 -4.99
CA SER A 233 -25.36 23.80 -3.95
C SER A 233 -26.66 24.57 -4.13
N ASN A 234 -27.37 24.37 -5.26
CA ASN A 234 -28.61 25.09 -5.62
C ASN A 234 -29.86 24.18 -5.57
N VAL A 235 -29.78 23.02 -4.94
CA VAL A 235 -30.89 22.10 -4.62
C VAL A 235 -30.91 21.86 -3.10
#